data_a161fe7d391cb8995f2feb7f0080a0e1
#
_entry.id   a161fe7d391cb8995f2feb7f0080a0e1
#
_cell.length_a   1.000
_cell.length_b   1.000
_cell.length_c   1.000
_cell.angle_alpha   90.00
_cell.angle_beta   90.00
_cell.angle_gamma   90.00
#
_symmetry.space_group_name_H-M   'P 1'
#
loop_
_entity.id
_entity.type
_entity.pdbx_description
1 polymer ?
#
loop_
_entity_poly.entity_id
_entity_poly.type
_entity_poly.pdbx_seq_one_letter_code
_entity_poly.pdbx_strand_id
1 'polypeptide(L)'
;MSMLNLDLNWIFGTSQDDDMTGTKGSETTDIFFGFCGDDKFVGYGGNDIVFGGWGDDTLLGGRGNDFVAGGFGNDFLSGGLGNDKLFGGCGDDTIFDYSGNNYLSGGWGNDTLVVGDGESVLSGGCGDDTFVLTNRLAIGVPDQPVSSNDIDVKADIVDFNIFHDKLVFDMGRDTDNDGIRDTFLDSADDLTLSYNECGWAVFSSDEYNVEVTLNGVSSAYINYAEQNGIDIFDFA
;
A
#
# COMPACT_ATOMS: atom_id res chain seq x y z
N MET A 1 -21.68 34.61 -1.15
CA MET A 1 -20.44 33.99 -0.69
C MET A 1 -20.89 32.93 0.29
N SER A 2 -21.15 31.71 -0.17
CA SER A 2 -21.51 30.61 0.72
C SER A 2 -20.22 30.23 1.48
N MET A 3 -20.26 30.33 2.81
CA MET A 3 -19.23 29.69 3.64
C MET A 3 -19.26 28.20 3.27
N LEU A 4 -18.13 27.66 2.83
CA LEU A 4 -17.93 26.20 2.84
C LEU A 4 -18.12 25.78 4.30
N ASN A 5 -19.24 25.12 4.57
CA ASN A 5 -19.40 24.39 5.81
C ASN A 5 -18.55 23.14 5.63
N LEU A 6 -17.29 23.17 6.09
CA LEU A 6 -16.48 21.98 6.22
C LEU A 6 -17.08 21.21 7.42
N ASP A 7 -17.82 20.15 7.12
CA ASP A 7 -18.25 19.21 8.15
C ASP A 7 -17.02 18.45 8.63
N LEU A 8 -16.35 19.00 9.66
CA LEU A 8 -15.20 18.41 10.32
C LEU A 8 -15.65 17.80 11.65
N ASN A 9 -15.33 16.55 11.84
CA ASN A 9 -15.56 15.85 13.11
C ASN A 9 -14.21 15.53 13.77
N TRP A 10 -13.99 16.05 14.99
CA TRP A 10 -12.76 15.84 15.74
C TRP A 10 -12.94 14.72 16.74
N ILE A 11 -12.06 13.71 16.68
CA ILE A 11 -12.09 12.52 17.52
C ILE A 11 -10.75 12.43 18.23
N PHE A 12 -10.77 12.33 19.54
CA PHE A 12 -9.56 12.27 20.35
C PHE A 12 -9.56 10.98 21.17
N GLY A 13 -8.52 10.22 21.05
CA GLY A 13 -8.20 9.12 21.95
C GLY A 13 -7.64 9.60 23.28
N THR A 14 -7.05 8.71 24.01
CA THR A 14 -6.52 8.95 25.36
C THR A 14 -5.02 8.59 25.43
N SER A 15 -4.55 8.11 26.56
CA SER A 15 -3.21 7.53 26.73
C SER A 15 -3.29 6.02 26.96
N GLN A 16 -4.36 5.39 26.50
CA GLN A 16 -4.64 3.97 26.61
C GLN A 16 -5.21 3.48 25.28
N ASP A 17 -5.24 2.19 25.07
CA ASP A 17 -5.81 1.57 23.87
C ASP A 17 -7.27 1.99 23.69
N ASP A 18 -7.53 2.67 22.57
CA ASP A 18 -8.85 3.19 22.21
C ASP A 18 -9.41 2.44 20.98
N ASP A 19 -10.72 2.20 20.96
CA ASP A 19 -11.44 1.64 19.80
C ASP A 19 -12.50 2.66 19.36
N MET A 20 -12.14 3.40 18.31
CA MET A 20 -12.87 4.57 17.85
C MET A 20 -13.32 4.41 16.39
N THR A 21 -14.36 5.13 16.04
CA THR A 21 -14.87 5.16 14.66
C THR A 21 -15.24 6.57 14.23
N GLY A 22 -15.05 6.83 12.96
CA GLY A 22 -15.55 8.01 12.28
C GLY A 22 -17.06 7.98 12.02
N THR A 23 -17.52 8.89 11.21
CA THR A 23 -18.94 9.11 10.92
C THR A 23 -19.45 8.16 9.86
N LYS A 24 -20.32 7.22 10.25
CA LYS A 24 -20.86 6.20 9.34
C LYS A 24 -21.76 6.79 8.25
N GLY A 25 -21.51 6.41 7.01
CA GLY A 25 -22.37 6.72 5.87
C GLY A 25 -22.40 8.20 5.47
N SER A 26 -21.34 8.92 5.81
CA SER A 26 -21.18 10.35 5.57
C SER A 26 -19.93 10.62 4.72
N GLU A 27 -19.94 11.74 4.00
CA GLU A 27 -18.77 12.36 3.36
C GLU A 27 -18.07 13.33 4.33
N THR A 28 -18.32 13.21 5.63
CA THR A 28 -17.75 14.06 6.68
C THR A 28 -16.26 13.73 6.81
N THR A 29 -15.42 14.73 6.83
CA THR A 29 -14.01 14.57 7.16
C THR A 29 -13.87 14.37 8.68
N ASP A 30 -13.43 13.18 9.06
CA ASP A 30 -13.07 12.88 10.44
C ASP A 30 -11.57 13.17 10.67
N ILE A 31 -11.26 13.74 11.84
CA ILE A 31 -9.88 14.01 12.26
C ILE A 31 -9.63 13.29 13.56
N PHE A 32 -8.85 12.22 13.50
CA PHE A 32 -8.53 11.37 14.63
C PHE A 32 -7.11 11.58 15.14
N PHE A 33 -6.96 11.59 16.47
CA PHE A 33 -5.69 11.57 17.18
C PHE A 33 -5.75 10.49 18.27
N GLY A 34 -5.00 9.39 18.10
CA GLY A 34 -4.92 8.30 19.08
C GLY A 34 -4.13 8.69 20.32
N PHE A 35 -2.98 9.33 20.14
CA PHE A 35 -1.96 9.74 21.13
C PHE A 35 -1.07 8.60 21.59
N CYS A 36 -1.48 7.78 22.56
CA CYS A 36 -0.69 6.69 23.11
C CYS A 36 -1.59 5.51 23.40
N GLY A 37 -1.08 4.30 23.24
CA GLY A 37 -1.82 3.06 23.36
C GLY A 37 -1.90 2.38 22.02
N ASP A 38 -2.34 1.13 21.98
CA ASP A 38 -2.56 0.38 20.75
C ASP A 38 -3.99 0.67 20.26
N ASP A 39 -4.11 1.69 19.40
CA ASP A 39 -5.38 2.26 19.02
C ASP A 39 -5.99 1.62 17.77
N LYS A 40 -7.33 1.66 17.70
CA LYS A 40 -8.08 1.25 16.51
C LYS A 40 -8.98 2.35 16.03
N PHE A 41 -8.90 2.67 14.75
CA PHE A 41 -9.77 3.64 14.10
C PHE A 41 -10.29 3.15 12.76
N VAL A 42 -11.59 3.43 12.50
CA VAL A 42 -12.24 3.17 11.21
C VAL A 42 -12.96 4.44 10.76
N GLY A 43 -12.47 5.07 9.67
CA GLY A 43 -13.01 6.32 9.13
C GLY A 43 -14.37 6.19 8.46
N TYR A 44 -14.61 5.09 7.75
CA TYR A 44 -15.77 4.79 6.90
C TYR A 44 -15.81 5.58 5.60
N GLY A 45 -16.00 6.86 5.63
CA GLY A 45 -16.08 7.66 4.40
C GLY A 45 -16.06 9.14 4.67
N GLY A 46 -15.52 9.86 3.74
CA GLY A 46 -15.05 11.23 3.83
C GLY A 46 -13.59 11.25 3.39
N ASN A 47 -12.96 12.40 3.44
CA ASN A 47 -11.51 12.50 3.27
C ASN A 47 -10.92 12.70 4.67
N ASP A 48 -10.52 11.61 5.30
CA ASP A 48 -10.18 11.59 6.71
C ASP A 48 -8.71 11.92 6.98
N ILE A 49 -8.42 12.40 8.18
CA ILE A 49 -7.06 12.67 8.68
C ILE A 49 -6.87 11.89 9.97
N VAL A 50 -5.98 10.90 9.93
CA VAL A 50 -5.84 9.93 11.00
C VAL A 50 -4.40 9.90 11.49
N PHE A 51 -4.21 10.07 12.79
CA PHE A 51 -2.93 9.94 13.47
C PHE A 51 -3.06 8.93 14.61
N GLY A 52 -2.35 7.81 14.54
CA GLY A 52 -2.28 6.83 15.62
C GLY A 52 -1.51 7.40 16.81
N GLY A 53 -0.22 7.47 16.70
CA GLY A 53 0.60 8.14 17.69
C GLY A 53 1.71 7.27 18.24
N TRP A 54 1.58 6.75 19.43
CA TRP A 54 2.50 5.83 20.08
C TRP A 54 1.79 4.53 20.42
N GLY A 55 2.28 3.42 19.97
CA GLY A 55 1.69 2.10 20.17
C GLY A 55 1.53 1.38 18.84
N ASP A 56 1.11 0.14 18.87
CA ASP A 56 0.88 -0.64 17.67
C ASP A 56 -0.57 -0.43 17.19
N ASP A 57 -0.76 0.53 16.27
CA ASP A 57 -2.07 1.03 15.89
C ASP A 57 -2.69 0.27 14.70
N THR A 58 -4.02 0.26 14.63
CA THR A 58 -4.79 -0.28 13.50
C THR A 58 -5.69 0.80 12.93
N LEU A 59 -5.33 1.35 11.77
CA LEU A 59 -5.95 2.55 11.23
C LEU A 59 -6.50 2.29 9.81
N LEU A 60 -7.81 2.47 9.65
CA LEU A 60 -8.51 2.28 8.39
C LEU A 60 -9.18 3.58 7.96
N GLY A 61 -8.75 4.17 6.82
CA GLY A 61 -9.37 5.37 6.24
C GLY A 61 -10.78 5.09 5.77
N GLY A 62 -10.93 4.29 4.73
CA GLY A 62 -12.25 3.86 4.28
C GLY A 62 -12.55 4.27 2.84
N ARG A 63 -13.51 5.15 2.62
CA ARG A 63 -13.83 5.72 1.31
C ARG A 63 -13.44 7.19 1.30
N GLY A 64 -12.74 7.63 0.30
CA GLY A 64 -12.31 9.01 0.16
C GLY A 64 -10.83 9.10 -0.11
N ASN A 65 -10.29 10.29 -0.08
CA ASN A 65 -8.84 10.48 -0.19
C ASN A 65 -8.29 10.78 1.20
N ASP A 66 -7.77 9.75 1.84
CA ASP A 66 -7.43 9.77 3.24
C ASP A 66 -5.94 10.10 3.48
N PHE A 67 -5.67 10.67 4.63
CA PHE A 67 -4.33 10.83 5.16
C PHE A 67 -4.24 10.02 6.46
N VAL A 68 -3.40 8.98 6.46
CA VAL A 68 -3.25 8.09 7.62
C VAL A 68 -1.77 8.02 8.00
N ALA A 69 -1.47 8.26 9.26
CA ALA A 69 -0.14 8.15 9.82
C ALA A 69 -0.16 7.31 11.09
N GLY A 70 0.57 6.21 11.12
CA GLY A 70 0.73 5.33 12.27
C GLY A 70 1.47 6.04 13.40
N GLY A 71 2.76 6.20 13.26
CA GLY A 71 3.56 6.98 14.19
C GLY A 71 4.76 6.23 14.75
N PHE A 72 4.70 5.80 16.00
CA PHE A 72 5.69 4.95 16.64
C PHE A 72 5.05 3.64 17.07
N GLY A 73 5.62 2.54 16.68
CA GLY A 73 5.13 1.20 16.94
C GLY A 73 5.02 0.44 15.63
N ASN A 74 4.57 -0.81 15.69
CA ASN A 74 4.36 -1.60 14.49
C ASN A 74 2.90 -1.47 14.05
N ASP A 75 2.65 -0.59 13.10
CA ASP A 75 1.33 -0.15 12.73
C ASP A 75 0.72 -0.96 11.57
N PHE A 76 -0.60 -1.05 11.56
CA PHE A 76 -1.38 -1.62 10.48
C PHE A 76 -2.28 -0.56 9.86
N LEU A 77 -1.98 -0.16 8.61
CA LEU A 77 -2.67 0.92 7.93
C LEU A 77 -3.35 0.46 6.65
N SER A 78 -4.54 1.01 6.40
CA SER A 78 -5.24 0.86 5.13
C SER A 78 -5.89 2.17 4.70
N GLY A 79 -5.65 2.60 3.46
CA GLY A 79 -6.37 3.72 2.88
C GLY A 79 -7.80 3.35 2.54
N GLY A 80 -7.97 2.38 1.66
CA GLY A 80 -9.27 1.86 1.26
C GLY A 80 -9.62 2.20 -0.17
N LEU A 81 -10.64 3.02 -0.38
CA LEU A 81 -11.06 3.48 -1.69
C LEU A 81 -10.74 4.95 -1.89
N GLY A 82 -9.97 5.26 -2.89
CA GLY A 82 -9.62 6.62 -3.22
C GLY A 82 -8.15 6.76 -3.55
N ASN A 83 -7.64 7.98 -3.44
CA ASN A 83 -6.22 8.24 -3.63
C ASN A 83 -5.64 8.66 -2.28
N ASP A 84 -4.99 7.74 -1.61
CA ASP A 84 -4.65 7.84 -0.22
C ASP A 84 -3.18 8.16 0.02
N LYS A 85 -2.88 8.68 1.22
CA LYS A 85 -1.52 8.92 1.68
C LYS A 85 -1.32 8.23 3.02
N LEU A 86 -0.49 7.19 3.02
CA LEU A 86 -0.25 6.33 4.15
C LEU A 86 1.20 6.42 4.58
N PHE A 87 1.42 6.64 5.87
CA PHE A 87 2.75 6.75 6.47
C PHE A 87 2.82 5.85 7.70
N GLY A 88 3.67 4.82 7.67
CA GLY A 88 3.94 3.96 8.82
C GLY A 88 4.58 4.76 9.94
N GLY A 89 5.85 5.06 9.80
CA GLY A 89 6.57 5.92 10.73
C GLY A 89 7.82 5.28 11.28
N CYS A 90 7.79 4.81 12.50
CA CYS A 90 8.89 4.09 13.14
C CYS A 90 8.38 2.77 13.71
N GLY A 91 8.96 1.68 13.31
CA GLY A 91 8.60 0.33 13.64
C GLY A 91 8.45 -0.50 12.38
N ASP A 92 8.19 -1.78 12.51
CA ASP A 92 7.97 -2.67 11.38
C ASP A 92 6.49 -2.59 10.99
N ASP A 93 6.17 -1.76 9.99
CA ASP A 93 4.80 -1.40 9.63
C ASP A 93 4.21 -2.30 8.53
N THR A 94 2.90 -2.45 8.53
CA THR A 94 2.16 -3.10 7.45
C THR A 94 1.16 -2.11 6.86
N ILE A 95 1.41 -1.71 5.61
CA ILE A 95 0.62 -0.70 4.91
C ILE A 95 0.04 -1.34 3.66
N PHE A 96 -1.28 -1.31 3.50
CA PHE A 96 -1.90 -1.86 2.32
C PHE A 96 -2.97 -0.96 1.73
N ASP A 97 -3.00 -0.91 0.39
CA ASP A 97 -4.04 -0.24 -0.36
C ASP A 97 -4.29 -0.96 -1.69
N TYR A 98 -5.52 -1.44 -1.87
CA TYR A 98 -5.87 -2.28 -3.00
C TYR A 98 -6.45 -1.51 -4.18
N SER A 99 -6.70 -0.19 -4.05
CA SER A 99 -7.31 0.56 -5.15
C SER A 99 -7.02 2.05 -5.09
N GLY A 100 -6.78 2.63 -6.27
CA GLY A 100 -6.53 4.05 -6.44
C GLY A 100 -5.05 4.38 -6.67
N ASN A 101 -4.77 5.67 -6.82
CA ASN A 101 -3.41 6.16 -7.03
C ASN A 101 -2.86 6.65 -5.70
N ASN A 102 -2.11 5.80 -5.02
CA ASN A 102 -1.78 5.98 -3.62
C ASN A 102 -0.31 6.39 -3.42
N TYR A 103 -0.03 6.96 -2.26
CA TYR A 103 1.32 7.18 -1.78
C TYR A 103 1.51 6.44 -0.44
N LEU A 104 2.39 5.44 -0.43
CA LEU A 104 2.70 4.65 0.75
C LEU A 104 4.16 4.88 1.15
N SER A 105 4.39 5.12 2.43
CA SER A 105 5.75 5.24 2.98
C SER A 105 5.85 4.44 4.28
N GLY A 106 6.75 3.45 4.32
CA GLY A 106 7.06 2.67 5.51
C GLY A 106 7.71 3.56 6.56
N GLY A 107 8.95 3.91 6.37
CA GLY A 107 9.65 4.84 7.24
C GLY A 107 10.92 4.26 7.84
N TRP A 108 10.95 3.98 9.13
CA TRP A 108 12.04 3.32 9.82
C TRP A 108 11.59 1.96 10.34
N GLY A 109 12.22 0.92 9.93
CA GLY A 109 11.91 -0.47 10.29
C GLY A 109 11.87 -1.34 9.04
N ASN A 110 11.47 -2.59 9.21
CA ASN A 110 11.33 -3.51 8.09
C ASN A 110 9.84 -3.54 7.70
N ASP A 111 9.50 -2.76 6.70
CA ASP A 111 8.12 -2.45 6.37
C ASP A 111 7.56 -3.39 5.29
N THR A 112 6.26 -3.59 5.30
CA THR A 112 5.55 -4.31 4.24
C THR A 112 4.51 -3.39 3.60
N LEU A 113 4.74 -3.04 2.33
CA LEU A 113 3.88 -2.17 1.54
C LEU A 113 3.17 -2.99 0.46
N VAL A 114 1.85 -3.01 0.51
CA VAL A 114 1.00 -3.81 -0.39
C VAL A 114 0.12 -2.90 -1.23
N VAL A 115 0.20 -3.02 -2.55
CA VAL A 115 -0.66 -2.25 -3.48
C VAL A 115 -1.38 -3.15 -4.47
N GLY A 116 -2.58 -2.70 -4.84
CA GLY A 116 -3.42 -3.33 -5.85
C GLY A 116 -3.64 -2.44 -7.06
N ASP A 117 -4.89 -2.38 -7.52
CA ASP A 117 -5.32 -1.66 -8.74
C ASP A 117 -5.05 -0.16 -8.66
N GLY A 118 -4.39 0.38 -9.69
CA GLY A 118 -4.06 1.80 -9.84
C GLY A 118 -2.56 2.05 -10.00
N GLU A 119 -2.20 3.34 -9.97
CA GLU A 119 -0.81 3.81 -10.08
C GLU A 119 -0.35 4.34 -8.73
N SER A 120 0.50 3.61 -8.02
CA SER A 120 0.95 3.96 -6.67
C SER A 120 2.43 4.28 -6.61
N VAL A 121 2.80 5.18 -5.69
CA VAL A 121 4.18 5.52 -5.37
C VAL A 121 4.54 4.96 -4.00
N LEU A 122 5.61 4.18 -3.93
CA LEU A 122 6.03 3.45 -2.73
C LEU A 122 7.43 3.88 -2.30
N SER A 123 7.61 4.06 -1.00
CA SER A 123 8.89 4.30 -0.34
C SER A 123 9.00 3.39 0.88
N GLY A 124 9.93 2.46 0.91
CA GLY A 124 10.23 1.63 2.08
C GLY A 124 10.85 2.46 3.20
N GLY A 125 11.95 3.13 2.89
CA GLY A 125 12.66 3.98 3.82
C GLY A 125 13.96 3.35 4.32
N CYS A 126 14.05 3.11 5.60
CA CYS A 126 15.22 2.53 6.25
C CYS A 126 14.90 1.17 6.84
N GLY A 127 15.51 0.13 6.35
CA GLY A 127 15.35 -1.25 6.80
C GLY A 127 15.45 -2.23 5.66
N ASP A 128 14.97 -3.43 5.91
CA ASP A 128 14.82 -4.49 4.91
C ASP A 128 13.32 -4.55 4.54
N ASP A 129 12.92 -3.84 3.47
CA ASP A 129 11.53 -3.60 3.16
C ASP A 129 10.97 -4.62 2.16
N THR A 130 9.67 -4.86 2.23
CA THR A 130 8.95 -5.76 1.33
C THR A 130 7.85 -5.02 0.58
N PHE A 131 7.96 -4.97 -0.74
CA PHE A 131 6.97 -4.40 -1.62
C PHE A 131 6.15 -5.52 -2.27
N VAL A 132 4.84 -5.50 -2.06
CA VAL A 132 3.93 -6.53 -2.57
C VAL A 132 2.98 -5.91 -3.58
N LEU A 133 3.02 -6.41 -4.81
CA LEU A 133 2.03 -6.09 -5.82
C LEU A 133 1.02 -7.23 -5.90
N THR A 134 -0.26 -6.89 -5.82
CA THR A 134 -1.31 -7.91 -5.83
C THR A 134 -2.49 -7.51 -6.68
N ASN A 135 -3.06 -8.45 -7.40
CA ASN A 135 -4.35 -8.30 -8.03
C ASN A 135 -5.50 -8.86 -7.17
N ARG A 136 -5.22 -9.19 -5.91
CA ARG A 136 -6.25 -9.63 -4.97
C ARG A 136 -7.18 -8.48 -4.64
N LEU A 137 -8.45 -8.77 -4.72
CA LEU A 137 -9.49 -7.88 -4.22
C LEU A 137 -9.43 -7.83 -2.70
N ALA A 138 -9.56 -6.65 -2.13
CA ALA A 138 -9.63 -6.48 -0.68
C ALA A 138 -10.72 -7.36 -0.08
N ILE A 139 -10.31 -8.40 0.64
CA ILE A 139 -11.23 -9.26 1.38
C ILE A 139 -11.73 -8.45 2.57
N GLY A 140 -12.99 -8.07 2.55
CA GLY A 140 -13.65 -7.41 3.69
C GLY A 140 -14.08 -5.97 3.48
N VAL A 141 -13.88 -5.39 2.30
CA VAL A 141 -14.51 -4.11 1.94
C VAL A 141 -15.91 -4.40 1.39
N PRO A 142 -17.01 -4.11 2.14
CA PRO A 142 -18.34 -4.29 1.65
C PRO A 142 -18.58 -3.35 0.45
N ASP A 143 -19.21 -3.87 -0.62
CA ASP A 143 -19.70 -3.13 -1.79
C ASP A 143 -18.71 -2.84 -2.94
N GLN A 144 -17.72 -3.71 -3.19
CA GLN A 144 -16.98 -3.64 -4.45
C GLN A 144 -17.47 -4.69 -5.47
N PRO A 145 -18.12 -4.28 -6.54
CA PRO A 145 -18.22 -5.10 -7.72
C PRO A 145 -16.92 -4.93 -8.52
N VAL A 146 -15.96 -5.82 -8.35
CA VAL A 146 -14.77 -5.80 -9.18
C VAL A 146 -14.93 -6.79 -10.32
N SER A 147 -14.87 -6.25 -11.52
CA SER A 147 -14.64 -7.04 -12.72
C SER A 147 -13.17 -7.46 -12.70
N SER A 148 -12.90 -8.72 -12.45
CA SER A 148 -11.56 -9.31 -12.35
C SER A 148 -10.70 -9.19 -13.61
N ASN A 149 -11.20 -8.56 -14.67
CA ASN A 149 -10.54 -8.49 -15.97
C ASN A 149 -9.85 -7.15 -16.28
N ASP A 150 -9.99 -6.14 -15.40
CA ASP A 150 -9.52 -4.78 -15.64
C ASP A 150 -8.60 -4.26 -14.50
N ILE A 151 -7.96 -5.14 -13.73
CA ILE A 151 -7.02 -4.73 -12.69
C ILE A 151 -5.71 -4.34 -13.36
N ASP A 152 -5.27 -3.10 -13.15
CA ASP A 152 -4.03 -2.53 -13.67
C ASP A 152 -3.17 -2.10 -12.47
N VAL A 153 -2.15 -2.90 -12.13
CA VAL A 153 -1.29 -2.63 -10.98
C VAL A 153 -0.01 -1.97 -11.46
N LYS A 154 0.19 -0.71 -11.09
CA LYS A 154 1.42 0.03 -11.36
C LYS A 154 2.01 0.60 -10.10
N ALA A 155 3.31 0.41 -9.93
CA ALA A 155 4.03 0.94 -8.80
C ALA A 155 5.36 1.58 -9.20
N ASP A 156 5.59 2.79 -8.70
CA ASP A 156 6.88 3.46 -8.71
C ASP A 156 7.52 3.32 -7.33
N ILE A 157 8.51 2.45 -7.18
CA ILE A 157 9.27 2.30 -5.93
C ILE A 157 10.46 3.25 -5.99
N VAL A 158 10.48 4.24 -5.09
CA VAL A 158 11.39 5.39 -5.21
C VAL A 158 12.75 5.20 -4.52
N ASP A 159 12.89 4.21 -3.64
CA ASP A 159 14.09 3.98 -2.83
C ASP A 159 14.52 2.51 -2.70
N PHE A 160 14.14 1.66 -3.65
CA PHE A 160 14.42 0.23 -3.61
C PHE A 160 15.92 -0.08 -3.48
N ASN A 161 16.28 -0.80 -2.44
CA ASN A 161 17.63 -1.24 -2.16
C ASN A 161 17.81 -2.73 -2.47
N ILE A 162 18.43 -3.06 -3.59
CA ILE A 162 18.62 -4.45 -4.07
C ILE A 162 19.37 -5.38 -3.10
N PHE A 163 19.99 -4.86 -2.04
CA PHE A 163 20.72 -5.65 -1.05
C PHE A 163 19.88 -6.02 0.17
N HIS A 164 18.77 -5.32 0.37
CA HIS A 164 17.97 -5.38 1.58
C HIS A 164 16.49 -5.59 1.30
N ASP A 165 15.97 -4.95 0.24
CA ASP A 165 14.55 -4.94 -0.04
C ASP A 165 14.12 -6.12 -0.91
N LYS A 166 12.85 -6.47 -0.81
CA LYS A 166 12.22 -7.56 -1.51
C LYS A 166 11.02 -7.09 -2.32
N LEU A 167 10.90 -7.59 -3.54
CA LEU A 167 9.74 -7.37 -4.40
C LEU A 167 8.95 -8.68 -4.54
N VAL A 168 7.68 -8.64 -4.14
CA VAL A 168 6.78 -9.80 -4.14
C VAL A 168 5.64 -9.56 -5.13
N PHE A 169 5.42 -10.53 -6.01
CA PHE A 169 4.29 -10.54 -6.90
C PHE A 169 3.26 -11.58 -6.42
N ASP A 170 2.14 -11.09 -5.89
CA ASP A 170 1.00 -11.92 -5.48
C ASP A 170 -0.12 -11.79 -6.53
N MET A 171 0.19 -12.22 -7.75
CA MET A 171 -0.68 -12.13 -8.91
C MET A 171 -1.28 -13.50 -9.22
N GLY A 172 -2.60 -13.62 -9.17
CA GLY A 172 -3.30 -14.84 -9.56
C GLY A 172 -4.55 -14.52 -10.36
N ARG A 173 -4.89 -15.34 -11.31
CA ARG A 173 -6.09 -15.24 -12.13
C ARG A 173 -6.99 -16.42 -11.85
N ASP A 174 -8.23 -16.14 -11.49
CA ASP A 174 -9.31 -17.14 -11.44
C ASP A 174 -10.04 -17.08 -12.80
N THR A 175 -9.72 -18.02 -13.72
CA THR A 175 -10.23 -17.98 -15.10
C THR A 175 -11.58 -18.65 -15.24
N ASP A 176 -12.00 -19.48 -14.30
CA ASP A 176 -13.27 -20.18 -14.29
C ASP A 176 -14.24 -19.70 -13.20
N ASN A 177 -13.80 -18.73 -12.39
CA ASN A 177 -14.58 -18.07 -11.34
C ASN A 177 -15.04 -19.01 -10.23
N ASP A 178 -14.24 -20.03 -9.94
CA ASP A 178 -14.49 -21.01 -8.86
C ASP A 178 -13.89 -20.57 -7.50
N GLY A 179 -13.19 -19.44 -7.47
CA GLY A 179 -12.50 -18.90 -6.32
C GLY A 179 -11.11 -19.50 -6.11
N ILE A 180 -10.63 -20.30 -7.06
CA ILE A 180 -9.29 -20.90 -7.07
C ILE A 180 -8.52 -20.28 -8.24
N ARG A 181 -7.27 -19.87 -8.02
CA ARG A 181 -6.44 -19.29 -9.07
C ARG A 181 -5.91 -20.36 -10.01
N ASP A 182 -6.07 -20.14 -11.31
CA ASP A 182 -5.64 -21.08 -12.34
C ASP A 182 -4.28 -20.75 -12.93
N THR A 183 -3.92 -19.49 -12.95
CA THR A 183 -2.66 -19.00 -13.51
C THR A 183 -1.98 -18.01 -12.55
N PHE A 184 -0.66 -18.10 -12.45
CA PHE A 184 0.14 -17.30 -11.54
C PHE A 184 1.31 -16.65 -12.28
N LEU A 185 1.66 -15.45 -11.88
CA LEU A 185 3.00 -14.93 -12.07
C LEU A 185 3.89 -15.67 -11.05
N ASP A 186 4.51 -16.78 -11.46
CA ASP A 186 5.19 -17.71 -10.56
C ASP A 186 6.71 -17.79 -10.81
N SER A 187 7.18 -16.99 -11.75
CA SER A 187 8.60 -16.88 -12.05
C SER A 187 9.00 -15.53 -12.64
N ALA A 188 10.26 -15.18 -12.51
CA ALA A 188 10.82 -13.99 -13.15
C ALA A 188 10.75 -14.06 -14.70
N ASP A 189 10.59 -15.24 -15.26
CA ASP A 189 10.48 -15.44 -16.72
C ASP A 189 9.15 -14.89 -17.29
N ASP A 190 8.14 -14.68 -16.42
CA ASP A 190 6.85 -14.08 -16.77
C ASP A 190 6.92 -12.55 -16.86
N LEU A 191 8.02 -11.96 -16.39
CA LEU A 191 8.26 -10.53 -16.40
C LEU A 191 9.20 -10.14 -17.55
N THR A 192 8.87 -9.02 -18.18
CA THR A 192 9.76 -8.36 -19.14
C THR A 192 10.54 -7.26 -18.41
N LEU A 193 11.87 -7.38 -18.39
CA LEU A 193 12.76 -6.33 -17.91
C LEU A 193 13.05 -5.33 -19.04
N SER A 194 12.79 -4.07 -18.79
CA SER A 194 13.14 -2.95 -19.64
C SER A 194 13.76 -1.81 -18.81
N TYR A 195 14.11 -0.71 -19.46
CA TYR A 195 14.63 0.46 -18.77
C TYR A 195 13.94 1.71 -19.31
N ASN A 196 13.45 2.57 -18.42
CA ASN A 196 12.80 3.81 -18.79
C ASN A 196 13.83 4.84 -19.34
N GLU A 197 13.33 6.05 -19.71
CA GLU A 197 14.17 7.13 -20.24
C GLU A 197 15.27 7.59 -19.29
N CYS A 198 15.08 7.40 -17.98
CA CYS A 198 16.09 7.68 -16.93
C CYS A 198 17.09 6.53 -16.76
N GLY A 199 16.87 5.38 -17.43
CA GLY A 199 17.72 4.18 -17.32
C GLY A 199 17.43 3.35 -16.06
N TRP A 200 16.29 3.52 -15.42
CA TRP A 200 15.84 2.74 -14.27
C TRP A 200 15.11 1.47 -14.70
N ALA A 201 15.26 0.41 -13.93
CA ALA A 201 14.66 -0.88 -14.22
C ALA A 201 13.13 -0.80 -14.16
N VAL A 202 12.49 -1.37 -15.18
CA VAL A 202 11.04 -1.52 -15.26
C VAL A 202 10.74 -3.00 -15.52
N PHE A 203 9.99 -3.59 -14.61
CA PHE A 203 9.48 -4.95 -14.74
C PHE A 203 8.01 -4.89 -15.10
N SER A 204 7.61 -5.58 -16.15
CA SER A 204 6.22 -5.56 -16.61
C SER A 204 5.76 -6.90 -17.15
N SER A 205 4.47 -7.16 -17.05
CA SER A 205 3.80 -8.28 -17.69
C SER A 205 2.47 -7.83 -18.28
N ASP A 206 2.32 -7.98 -19.58
CA ASP A 206 1.07 -7.67 -20.29
C ASP A 206 -0.05 -8.67 -19.93
N GLU A 207 0.32 -9.92 -19.60
CA GLU A 207 -0.64 -10.98 -19.25
C GLU A 207 -1.33 -10.69 -17.92
N TYR A 208 -0.57 -10.16 -16.95
CA TYR A 208 -1.04 -9.89 -15.59
C TYR A 208 -1.37 -8.41 -15.35
N ASN A 209 -1.16 -7.55 -16.36
CA ASN A 209 -1.42 -6.11 -16.26
C ASN A 209 -0.68 -5.46 -15.09
N VAL A 210 0.62 -5.75 -14.99
CA VAL A 210 1.49 -5.26 -13.93
C VAL A 210 2.67 -4.48 -14.51
N GLU A 211 3.02 -3.36 -13.90
CA GLU A 211 4.22 -2.61 -14.19
C GLU A 211 4.85 -2.05 -12.91
N VAL A 212 6.14 -2.29 -12.71
CA VAL A 212 6.91 -1.78 -11.57
C VAL A 212 8.14 -1.06 -12.05
N THR A 213 8.30 0.18 -11.66
CA THR A 213 9.54 0.95 -11.85
C THR A 213 10.33 1.00 -10.54
N LEU A 214 11.57 0.53 -10.57
CA LEU A 214 12.51 0.65 -9.46
C LEU A 214 13.38 1.89 -9.69
N ASN A 215 13.01 3.01 -9.09
CA ASN A 215 13.69 4.28 -9.26
C ASN A 215 15.12 4.23 -8.69
N GLY A 216 16.10 4.57 -9.52
CA GLY A 216 17.52 4.51 -9.15
C GLY A 216 18.20 3.15 -9.39
N VAL A 217 17.45 2.09 -9.66
CA VAL A 217 18.01 0.77 -9.98
C VAL A 217 18.31 0.68 -11.47
N SER A 218 19.58 0.72 -11.83
CA SER A 218 20.06 0.66 -13.22
C SER A 218 20.40 -0.77 -13.65
N SER A 219 20.64 -0.96 -14.96
CA SER A 219 21.13 -2.23 -15.50
C SER A 219 22.41 -2.73 -14.82
N ALA A 220 23.27 -1.83 -14.37
CA ALA A 220 24.49 -2.22 -13.65
C ALA A 220 24.18 -2.87 -12.29
N TYR A 221 23.16 -2.40 -11.59
CA TYR A 221 22.72 -2.99 -10.31
C TYR A 221 22.04 -4.33 -10.53
N ILE A 222 21.17 -4.46 -11.53
CA ILE A 222 20.53 -5.75 -11.88
C ILE A 222 21.58 -6.79 -12.25
N ASN A 223 22.50 -6.45 -13.15
CA ASN A 223 23.60 -7.36 -13.53
C ASN A 223 24.48 -7.76 -12.33
N TYR A 224 24.70 -6.84 -11.37
CA TYR A 224 25.43 -7.15 -10.16
C TYR A 224 24.67 -8.15 -9.28
N ALA A 225 23.37 -7.96 -9.11
CA ALA A 225 22.51 -8.87 -8.34
C ALA A 225 22.55 -10.29 -8.93
N GLU A 226 22.31 -10.42 -10.23
CA GLU A 226 22.38 -11.71 -10.96
C GLU A 226 23.74 -12.41 -10.80
N GLN A 227 24.85 -11.68 -10.95
CA GLN A 227 26.21 -12.24 -10.84
C GLN A 227 26.56 -12.71 -9.42
N ASN A 228 25.93 -12.13 -8.41
CA ASN A 228 26.19 -12.45 -7.01
C ASN A 228 25.10 -13.30 -6.35
N GLY A 229 24.11 -13.76 -7.14
CA GLY A 229 23.01 -14.61 -6.66
C GLY A 229 22.12 -13.91 -5.63
N ILE A 230 21.94 -12.60 -5.79
CA ILE A 230 20.99 -11.81 -5.00
C ILE A 230 19.63 -11.96 -5.65
N ASP A 231 18.71 -12.54 -4.91
CA ASP A 231 17.32 -12.70 -5.34
C ASP A 231 16.49 -11.50 -4.84
N ILE A 232 16.04 -10.68 -5.78
CA ILE A 232 15.22 -9.49 -5.50
C ILE A 232 13.73 -9.77 -5.64
N PHE A 233 13.36 -10.97 -6.10
CA PHE A 233 11.96 -11.34 -6.34
C PHE A 233 11.50 -12.46 -5.40
N ASP A 234 10.24 -12.39 -5.02
CA ASP A 234 9.50 -13.50 -4.43
C ASP A 234 8.14 -13.62 -5.12
N PHE A 235 7.75 -14.86 -5.41
CA PHE A 235 6.48 -15.17 -6.05
C PHE A 235 5.61 -15.94 -5.06
N ALA A 236 4.47 -15.38 -4.67
CA ALA A 236 3.55 -15.88 -3.64
C ALA A 236 2.28 -16.52 -4.22
#